data_3f74b911f935d31acf9339b05cbb0fb0
#
_entry.id   3f74b911f935d31acf9339b05cbb0fb0
#
_cell.length_a   1.000
_cell.length_b   1.000
_cell.length_c   1.000
_cell.angle_alpha   90.00
_cell.angle_beta   90.00
_cell.angle_gamma   90.00
#
_symmetry.space_group_name_H-M   'P 1'
#
loop_
_entity.id
_entity.type
_entity.pdbx_description
1 polymer ?
#
loop_
_entity_poly.entity_id
_entity_poly.type
_entity_poly.pdbx_seq_one_letter_code
_entity_poly.pdbx_strand_id
1 'polypeptide(L)'
;MATGSLIKIDEEIVTSAVASVTLGGTDWDSSYDVYMVQYLNVVPVTDNQEVRMRFTEGGTPNTTANYDYAYKIIETLAAGFEDFPATNQTYFRGVRYGNNTGEAGNATLYLFNMNSTTEYAFYTIEENAYINDAATIAGCTGGGVLTVTGTARDGIEFSFPSG
;
A
#
# COMPACT_ATOMS: atom_id res chain seq x y z
N MET A 1 -18.73 -0.80 -27.91
CA MET A 1 -18.25 -1.27 -26.60
C MET A 1 -16.83 -0.71 -26.43
N ALA A 2 -16.59 0.09 -25.42
CA ALA A 2 -15.22 0.51 -25.11
C ALA A 2 -14.45 -0.76 -24.68
N THR A 3 -13.37 -1.06 -25.38
CA THR A 3 -12.40 -2.06 -24.92
C THR A 3 -11.78 -1.48 -23.66
N GLY A 4 -12.00 -2.10 -22.50
CA GLY A 4 -11.42 -1.65 -21.25
C GLY A 4 -9.89 -1.58 -21.38
N SER A 5 -9.32 -0.41 -21.14
CA SER A 5 -7.88 -0.19 -21.08
C SER A 5 -7.56 0.43 -19.72
N LEU A 6 -6.41 0.09 -19.17
CA LEU A 6 -5.87 0.82 -18.04
C LEU A 6 -5.48 2.23 -18.50
N ILE A 7 -5.91 3.23 -17.75
CA ILE A 7 -5.55 4.63 -17.98
C ILE A 7 -4.63 5.04 -16.82
N LYS A 8 -3.44 5.52 -17.16
CA LYS A 8 -2.54 6.09 -16.15
C LYS A 8 -3.10 7.43 -15.68
N ILE A 9 -3.36 7.53 -14.38
CA ILE A 9 -3.94 8.71 -13.73
C ILE A 9 -2.81 9.55 -13.13
N ASP A 10 -1.86 8.90 -12.44
CA ASP A 10 -0.80 9.57 -11.70
C ASP A 10 0.47 8.72 -11.67
N GLU A 11 1.63 9.34 -11.45
CA GLU A 11 2.93 8.68 -11.31
C GLU A 11 3.91 9.57 -10.55
N GLU A 12 4.59 9.02 -9.57
CA GLU A 12 5.72 9.66 -8.90
C GLU A 12 7.01 8.85 -9.12
N ILE A 13 8.06 9.50 -9.59
CA ILE A 13 9.38 8.92 -9.75
C ILE A 13 10.32 9.46 -8.68
N VAL A 14 10.60 8.64 -7.67
CA VAL A 14 11.48 8.99 -6.56
C VAL A 14 12.92 8.81 -6.96
N THR A 15 13.68 9.91 -7.04
CA THR A 15 15.13 9.93 -7.40
C THR A 15 16.03 10.26 -6.21
N SER A 16 15.46 10.62 -5.07
CA SER A 16 16.17 10.89 -3.81
C SER A 16 15.26 10.55 -2.64
N ALA A 17 15.82 10.38 -1.44
CA ALA A 17 15.05 10.05 -0.25
C ALA A 17 13.95 11.09 0.03
N VAL A 18 12.73 10.62 0.28
CA VAL A 18 11.54 11.40 0.65
C VAL A 18 10.87 10.75 1.86
N ALA A 19 10.17 11.55 2.66
CA ALA A 19 9.46 11.05 3.85
C ALA A 19 8.24 10.19 3.48
N SER A 20 7.56 10.53 2.39
CA SER A 20 6.41 9.80 1.87
C SER A 20 6.19 10.11 0.38
N VAL A 21 5.41 9.26 -0.26
CA VAL A 21 4.88 9.46 -1.62
C VAL A 21 3.37 9.38 -1.53
N THR A 22 2.68 10.36 -2.13
CA THR A 22 1.21 10.34 -2.24
C THR A 22 0.84 10.32 -3.72
N LEU A 23 -0.01 9.37 -4.10
CA LEU A 23 -0.62 9.28 -5.42
C LEU A 23 -2.09 9.65 -5.32
N GLY A 24 -2.59 10.39 -6.29
CA GLY A 24 -3.98 10.85 -6.36
C GLY A 24 -4.13 12.36 -6.16
N GLY A 25 -5.03 12.78 -5.26
CA GLY A 25 -5.36 14.18 -5.09
C GLY A 25 -6.17 14.71 -6.27
N THR A 26 -5.72 15.80 -6.90
CA THR A 26 -6.41 16.40 -8.04
C THR A 26 -6.42 15.54 -9.31
N ASP A 27 -5.52 14.58 -9.40
CA ASP A 27 -5.42 13.64 -10.52
C ASP A 27 -6.34 12.42 -10.35
N TRP A 28 -6.97 12.30 -9.18
CA TRP A 28 -7.90 11.22 -8.88
C TRP A 28 -9.25 11.44 -9.56
N ASP A 29 -9.52 10.64 -10.57
CA ASP A 29 -10.79 10.72 -11.32
C ASP A 29 -11.87 9.86 -10.63
N SER A 30 -12.86 10.54 -10.04
CA SER A 30 -13.97 9.89 -9.34
C SER A 30 -14.93 9.10 -10.23
N SER A 31 -14.68 9.01 -11.52
CA SER A 31 -15.50 8.22 -12.44
C SER A 31 -15.16 6.72 -12.46
N TYR A 32 -14.07 6.32 -11.79
CA TYR A 32 -13.66 4.92 -11.72
C TYR A 32 -14.09 4.25 -10.41
N ASP A 33 -14.58 3.01 -10.51
CA ASP A 33 -14.96 2.20 -9.35
C ASP A 33 -13.77 1.48 -8.72
N VAL A 34 -12.73 1.21 -9.51
CA VAL A 34 -11.53 0.46 -9.09
C VAL A 34 -10.28 1.18 -9.57
N TYR A 35 -9.33 1.35 -8.67
CA TYR A 35 -8.00 1.88 -8.99
C TYR A 35 -6.95 0.81 -8.79
N MET A 36 -6.02 0.69 -9.72
CA MET A 36 -4.83 -0.14 -9.57
C MET A 36 -3.64 0.76 -9.23
N VAL A 37 -2.95 0.45 -8.15
CA VAL A 37 -1.73 1.14 -7.75
C VAL A 37 -0.58 0.15 -7.78
N GLN A 38 0.56 0.57 -8.31
CA GLN A 38 1.79 -0.20 -8.29
C GLN A 38 2.91 0.65 -7.70
N TYR A 39 3.72 0.04 -6.85
CA TYR A 39 5.03 0.59 -6.52
C TYR A 39 6.10 -0.43 -6.87
N LEU A 40 7.19 0.05 -7.44
CA LEU A 40 8.23 -0.77 -8.05
C LEU A 40 9.60 -0.32 -7.55
N ASN A 41 10.45 -1.29 -7.19
CA ASN A 41 11.83 -1.04 -6.76
C ASN A 41 11.95 -0.06 -5.59
N VAL A 42 11.01 -0.13 -4.65
CA VAL A 42 11.02 0.75 -3.48
C VAL A 42 12.04 0.24 -2.47
N VAL A 43 12.89 1.16 -2.00
CA VAL A 43 13.98 0.89 -1.04
C VAL A 43 13.86 1.89 0.11
N PRO A 44 13.75 1.45 1.37
CA PRO A 44 13.75 2.36 2.52
C PRO A 44 15.14 2.96 2.78
N VAL A 45 15.21 4.12 3.42
CA VAL A 45 16.49 4.71 3.86
C VAL A 45 17.12 3.88 4.97
N THR A 46 16.30 3.40 5.89
CA THR A 46 16.72 2.53 7.00
C THR A 46 16.38 1.08 6.65
N ASP A 47 17.29 0.17 6.94
CA ASP A 47 17.13 -1.26 6.67
C ASP A 47 15.98 -1.89 7.47
N ASN A 48 15.38 -2.96 6.91
CA ASN A 48 14.36 -3.78 7.54
C ASN A 48 13.11 -2.98 7.99
N GLN A 49 12.61 -2.08 7.13
CA GLN A 49 11.45 -1.24 7.41
C GLN A 49 10.19 -1.77 6.71
N GLU A 50 9.07 -1.75 7.43
CA GLU A 50 7.75 -2.04 6.88
C GLU A 50 7.22 -0.87 6.05
N VAL A 51 6.62 -1.14 4.90
CA VAL A 51 5.87 -0.10 4.20
C VAL A 51 4.55 0.17 4.93
N ARG A 52 4.20 1.43 5.05
CA ARG A 52 2.94 1.92 5.61
C ARG A 52 2.12 2.61 4.54
N MET A 53 0.82 2.35 4.55
CA MET A 53 -0.10 2.89 3.56
C MET A 53 -1.28 3.55 4.27
N ARG A 54 -1.69 4.73 3.79
CA ARG A 54 -2.88 5.45 4.26
C ARG A 54 -3.67 5.97 3.09
N PHE A 55 -4.98 5.85 3.16
CA PHE A 55 -5.84 6.57 2.22
C PHE A 55 -5.83 8.06 2.55
N THR A 56 -6.00 8.92 1.53
CA THR A 56 -6.06 10.37 1.70
C THR A 56 -7.50 10.87 1.59
N GLU A 57 -7.74 12.00 2.24
CA GLU A 57 -9.00 12.74 2.25
C GLU A 57 -8.66 14.23 2.05
N GLY A 58 -9.05 14.81 0.92
CA GLY A 58 -8.64 16.16 0.56
C GLY A 58 -7.11 16.31 0.48
N GLY A 59 -6.41 15.30 -0.05
CA GLY A 59 -4.96 15.25 -0.15
C GLY A 59 -4.22 15.02 1.18
N THR A 60 -4.93 14.81 2.29
CA THR A 60 -4.33 14.61 3.61
C THR A 60 -4.49 13.14 4.04
N PRO A 61 -3.41 12.46 4.48
CA PRO A 61 -3.50 11.08 4.95
C PRO A 61 -4.42 10.95 6.18
N ASN A 62 -5.36 10.00 6.12
CA ASN A 62 -6.21 9.68 7.25
C ASN A 62 -5.37 8.93 8.31
N THR A 63 -5.28 9.46 9.52
CA THR A 63 -4.50 8.91 10.63
C THR A 63 -5.36 8.34 11.76
N THR A 64 -6.67 8.19 11.53
CA THR A 64 -7.58 7.62 12.52
C THR A 64 -7.33 6.13 12.73
N ALA A 65 -7.64 5.64 13.93
CA ALA A 65 -7.45 4.22 14.27
C ALA A 65 -8.61 3.35 13.75
N ASN A 66 -8.81 3.34 12.42
CA ASN A 66 -9.92 2.65 11.74
C ASN A 66 -9.44 1.75 10.60
N TYR A 67 -8.15 1.41 10.56
CA TYR A 67 -7.60 0.51 9.56
C TYR A 67 -7.59 -0.92 10.09
N ASP A 68 -8.33 -1.80 9.42
CA ASP A 68 -8.34 -3.25 9.68
C ASP A 68 -7.75 -3.97 8.48
N TYR A 69 -6.89 -4.96 8.69
CA TYR A 69 -6.29 -5.73 7.61
C TYR A 69 -5.95 -7.15 8.02
N ALA A 70 -5.86 -8.03 7.04
CA ALA A 70 -5.39 -9.39 7.21
C ALA A 70 -4.63 -9.87 5.98
N TYR A 71 -3.45 -10.46 6.20
CA TYR A 71 -2.60 -11.02 5.16
C TYR A 71 -2.19 -12.46 5.49
N LYS A 72 -1.89 -13.20 4.42
CA LYS A 72 -1.00 -14.36 4.47
C LYS A 72 0.39 -13.92 4.06
N ILE A 73 1.37 -14.15 4.93
CA ILE A 73 2.78 -13.88 4.65
C ILE A 73 3.45 -15.18 4.24
N ILE A 74 4.27 -15.11 3.19
CA ILE A 74 5.06 -16.19 2.62
C ILE A 74 6.53 -15.79 2.76
N GLU A 75 7.35 -16.66 3.35
CA GLU A 75 8.79 -16.45 3.46
C GLU A 75 9.57 -17.69 3.04
N THR A 76 10.75 -17.52 2.42
CA THR A 76 11.54 -18.66 1.96
C THR A 76 12.13 -19.48 3.09
N LEU A 77 12.27 -18.92 4.30
CA LEU A 77 12.81 -19.60 5.48
C LEU A 77 11.72 -20.14 6.41
N ALA A 78 10.45 -19.78 6.18
CA ALA A 78 9.33 -20.26 6.97
C ALA A 78 8.67 -21.48 6.30
N ALA A 79 8.30 -22.47 7.08
CA ALA A 79 7.55 -23.63 6.61
C ALA A 79 6.05 -23.34 6.67
N GLY A 80 5.51 -22.62 5.70
CA GLY A 80 4.07 -22.36 5.61
C GLY A 80 3.72 -20.86 5.49
N PHE A 81 2.44 -20.58 5.71
CA PHE A 81 1.92 -19.22 5.71
C PHE A 81 1.80 -18.71 7.14
N GLU A 82 2.21 -17.47 7.37
CA GLU A 82 1.90 -16.77 8.61
C GLU A 82 0.64 -15.93 8.45
N ASP A 83 -0.21 -15.93 9.47
CA ASP A 83 -1.37 -15.05 9.56
C ASP A 83 -0.98 -13.73 10.20
N PHE A 84 -1.32 -12.63 9.54
CA PHE A 84 -1.02 -11.29 10.04
C PHE A 84 -2.28 -10.43 10.08
N PRO A 85 -3.19 -10.65 11.06
CA PRO A 85 -4.36 -9.82 11.25
C PRO A 85 -4.08 -8.62 12.15
N ALA A 86 -4.72 -7.49 11.88
CA ALA A 86 -4.73 -6.34 12.77
C ALA A 86 -6.03 -5.55 12.61
N THR A 87 -6.48 -4.93 13.71
CA THR A 87 -7.65 -4.06 13.75
C THR A 87 -7.34 -2.75 14.46
N ASN A 88 -8.11 -1.70 14.14
CA ASN A 88 -7.98 -0.38 14.77
C ASN A 88 -6.57 0.21 14.66
N GLN A 89 -5.91 0.00 13.51
CA GLN A 89 -4.60 0.58 13.23
C GLN A 89 -4.74 1.99 12.64
N THR A 90 -3.65 2.76 12.64
CA THR A 90 -3.59 4.10 12.02
C THR A 90 -3.03 4.09 10.60
N TYR A 91 -2.74 2.91 10.05
CA TYR A 91 -2.25 2.66 8.68
C TYR A 91 -2.43 1.18 8.33
N PHE A 92 -2.46 0.87 7.04
CA PHE A 92 -2.23 -0.49 6.55
C PHE A 92 -0.73 -0.77 6.53
N ARG A 93 -0.34 -1.96 6.87
CA ARG A 93 1.05 -2.40 6.88
C ARG A 93 1.30 -3.38 5.74
N GLY A 94 2.45 -3.28 5.06
CA GLY A 94 2.98 -4.30 4.16
C GLY A 94 4.10 -5.13 4.80
N VAL A 95 4.83 -5.89 3.99
CA VAL A 95 6.02 -6.62 4.44
C VAL A 95 7.19 -5.66 4.73
N ARG A 96 8.28 -6.20 5.24
CA ARG A 96 9.51 -5.45 5.48
C ARG A 96 10.39 -5.44 4.25
N TYR A 97 11.10 -4.35 4.05
CA TYR A 97 12.03 -4.11 2.96
C TYR A 97 13.42 -3.87 3.49
N GLY A 98 14.41 -4.43 2.81
CA GLY A 98 15.82 -4.13 3.07
C GLY A 98 16.31 -2.95 2.24
N ASN A 99 17.52 -2.47 2.54
CA ASN A 99 18.16 -1.36 1.82
C ASN A 99 19.56 -1.67 1.28
N ASN A 100 20.01 -2.92 1.38
CA ASN A 100 21.29 -3.32 0.80
C ASN A 100 21.21 -3.43 -0.73
N THR A 101 22.36 -3.53 -1.37
CA THR A 101 22.42 -3.68 -2.83
C THR A 101 21.66 -4.91 -3.31
N GLY A 102 20.70 -4.71 -4.20
CA GLY A 102 19.83 -5.77 -4.74
C GLY A 102 18.56 -6.03 -3.95
N GLU A 103 18.35 -5.34 -2.84
CA GLU A 103 17.09 -5.36 -2.09
C GLU A 103 16.15 -4.30 -2.60
N ALA A 104 14.90 -4.68 -2.79
CA ALA A 104 13.83 -3.77 -3.15
C ALA A 104 12.49 -4.47 -2.96
N GLY A 105 11.44 -3.69 -2.78
CA GLY A 105 10.08 -4.20 -2.71
C GLY A 105 9.22 -3.74 -3.87
N ASN A 106 8.24 -4.56 -4.20
CA ASN A 106 7.27 -4.31 -5.25
C ASN A 106 5.88 -4.74 -4.80
N ALA A 107 4.86 -4.01 -5.21
CA ALA A 107 3.49 -4.45 -5.00
C ALA A 107 2.55 -4.01 -6.10
N THR A 108 1.42 -4.72 -6.18
CA THR A 108 0.22 -4.30 -6.89
C THR A 108 -0.95 -4.30 -5.91
N LEU A 109 -1.67 -3.20 -5.87
CA LEU A 109 -2.88 -3.03 -5.08
C LEU A 109 -4.07 -2.76 -6.00
N TYR A 110 -5.25 -3.25 -5.60
CA TYR A 110 -6.52 -2.79 -6.14
C TYR A 110 -7.29 -2.11 -5.02
N LEU A 111 -7.77 -0.89 -5.28
CA LEU A 111 -8.52 -0.07 -4.35
C LEU A 111 -9.97 -0.01 -4.81
N PHE A 112 -10.91 -0.16 -3.87
CA PHE A 112 -12.34 -0.25 -4.12
C PHE A 112 -13.10 0.76 -3.27
N ASN A 113 -14.22 1.27 -3.80
CA ASN A 113 -15.13 2.20 -3.12
C ASN A 113 -14.48 3.51 -2.69
N MET A 114 -13.37 3.91 -3.30
CA MET A 114 -12.63 5.10 -2.90
C MET A 114 -13.48 6.37 -3.00
N ASN A 115 -14.35 6.45 -4.00
CA ASN A 115 -15.23 7.60 -4.23
C ASN A 115 -16.52 7.58 -3.38
N SER A 116 -16.75 6.53 -2.59
CA SER A 116 -17.98 6.39 -1.81
C SER A 116 -17.87 7.18 -0.50
N THR A 117 -18.96 7.87 -0.14
CA THR A 117 -19.14 8.48 1.19
C THR A 117 -20.00 7.60 2.11
N THR A 118 -20.60 6.54 1.59
CA THR A 118 -21.53 5.66 2.33
C THR A 118 -20.97 4.26 2.56
N GLU A 119 -20.04 3.82 1.72
CA GLU A 119 -19.39 2.50 1.83
C GLU A 119 -17.96 2.67 2.36
N TYR A 120 -17.44 1.63 3.00
CA TYR A 120 -16.04 1.58 3.39
C TYR A 120 -15.14 1.45 2.16
N ALA A 121 -13.95 2.05 2.22
CA ALA A 121 -12.91 1.86 1.24
C ALA A 121 -12.10 0.61 1.56
N PHE A 122 -11.85 -0.23 0.55
CA PHE A 122 -11.11 -1.49 0.67
C PHE A 122 -9.89 -1.48 -0.23
N TYR A 123 -8.95 -2.37 0.06
CA TYR A 123 -7.90 -2.74 -0.89
C TYR A 123 -7.61 -4.23 -0.82
N THR A 124 -7.03 -4.74 -1.91
CA THR A 124 -6.30 -6.01 -1.94
C THR A 124 -4.87 -5.75 -2.34
N ILE A 125 -3.94 -6.64 -1.96
CA ILE A 125 -2.51 -6.49 -2.20
C ILE A 125 -1.85 -7.81 -2.56
N GLU A 126 -0.93 -7.72 -3.52
CA GLU A 126 0.11 -8.69 -3.82
C GLU A 126 1.46 -7.96 -3.69
N GLU A 127 2.28 -8.36 -2.74
CA GLU A 127 3.52 -7.67 -2.40
C GLU A 127 4.68 -8.65 -2.24
N ASN A 128 5.87 -8.23 -2.59
CA ASN A 128 7.09 -9.00 -2.35
C ASN A 128 8.31 -8.09 -2.11
N ALA A 129 9.23 -8.58 -1.29
CA ALA A 129 10.51 -7.93 -1.01
C ALA A 129 11.59 -8.99 -0.73
N TYR A 130 12.84 -8.63 -0.93
CA TYR A 130 13.98 -9.41 -0.45
C TYR A 130 14.62 -8.69 0.75
N ILE A 131 14.88 -9.45 1.81
CA ILE A 131 15.46 -8.95 3.06
C ILE A 131 16.73 -9.76 3.32
N ASN A 132 17.90 -9.12 3.13
CA ASN A 132 19.17 -9.83 3.14
C ASN A 132 19.68 -10.17 4.55
N ASP A 133 19.41 -9.37 5.55
CA ASP A 133 19.77 -9.68 6.93
C ASP A 133 19.07 -10.94 7.45
N ALA A 134 17.89 -11.25 6.90
CA ALA A 134 17.21 -12.54 7.08
C ALA A 134 17.48 -13.54 5.95
N ALA A 135 18.18 -13.13 4.87
CA ALA A 135 18.42 -13.92 3.64
C ALA A 135 17.11 -14.55 3.09
N THR A 136 16.03 -13.80 3.14
CA THR A 136 14.69 -14.30 2.78
C THR A 136 13.98 -13.40 1.79
N ILE A 137 13.22 -14.04 0.92
CA ILE A 137 12.13 -13.35 0.22
C ILE A 137 10.91 -13.36 1.15
N ALA A 138 10.31 -12.20 1.33
CA ALA A 138 9.02 -12.07 1.99
C ALA A 138 7.99 -11.60 0.97
N GLY A 139 6.82 -12.20 0.98
CA GLY A 139 5.68 -11.80 0.17
C GLY A 139 4.41 -11.82 1.00
N CYS A 140 3.42 -11.05 0.63
CA CYS A 140 2.10 -11.17 1.23
C CYS A 140 0.99 -11.08 0.18
N THR A 141 -0.12 -11.72 0.50
CA THR A 141 -1.40 -11.57 -0.20
C THR A 141 -2.49 -11.37 0.83
N GLY A 142 -3.42 -10.49 0.53
CA GLY A 142 -4.52 -10.19 1.43
C GLY A 142 -5.17 -8.86 1.14
N GLY A 143 -5.56 -8.13 2.17
CA GLY A 143 -6.18 -6.84 2.01
C GLY A 143 -6.62 -6.22 3.33
N GLY A 144 -7.33 -5.11 3.22
CA GLY A 144 -7.84 -4.40 4.37
C GLY A 144 -8.95 -3.43 4.02
N VAL A 145 -9.41 -2.77 5.05
CA VAL A 145 -10.55 -1.84 4.99
C VAL A 145 -10.30 -0.65 5.92
N LEU A 146 -10.66 0.55 5.46
CA LEU A 146 -10.80 1.71 6.32
C LEU A 146 -12.26 1.81 6.78
N THR A 147 -12.52 1.53 8.06
CA THR A 147 -13.86 1.38 8.64
C THR A 147 -14.49 2.72 9.03
N VAL A 148 -14.36 3.73 8.17
CA VAL A 148 -14.96 5.05 8.33
C VAL A 148 -15.64 5.48 7.04
N THR A 149 -16.80 6.13 7.16
CA THR A 149 -17.57 6.69 6.06
C THR A 149 -17.69 8.21 6.20
N GLY A 150 -18.40 8.85 5.30
CA GLY A 150 -18.70 10.29 5.34
C GLY A 150 -17.81 11.14 4.44
N THR A 151 -16.64 10.66 4.05
CA THR A 151 -15.71 11.36 3.16
C THR A 151 -15.20 10.39 2.09
N ALA A 152 -15.19 10.81 0.84
CA ALA A 152 -14.54 10.08 -0.24
C ALA A 152 -13.01 10.09 -0.05
N ARG A 153 -12.34 9.02 -0.53
CA ARG A 153 -10.89 8.92 -0.54
C ARG A 153 -10.39 9.36 -1.91
N ASP A 154 -9.41 10.23 -1.91
CA ASP A 154 -8.88 10.86 -3.12
C ASP A 154 -7.44 10.45 -3.45
N GLY A 155 -6.90 9.45 -2.76
CA GLY A 155 -5.56 8.96 -3.02
C GLY A 155 -5.05 8.00 -1.96
N ILE A 156 -3.76 7.69 -2.06
CA ILE A 156 -3.04 6.81 -1.14
C ILE A 156 -1.63 7.34 -0.89
N GLU A 157 -1.22 7.40 0.38
CA GLU A 157 0.15 7.70 0.83
C GLU A 157 0.90 6.41 1.13
N PHE A 158 2.16 6.37 0.72
CA PHE A 158 3.16 5.36 1.09
C PHE A 158 4.28 6.01 1.90
N SER A 159 4.69 5.37 2.99
CA SER A 159 5.79 5.84 3.84
C SER A 159 6.49 4.70 4.55
N PHE A 160 7.66 4.99 5.10
CA PHE A 160 8.36 4.10 6.03
C PHE A 160 8.43 4.74 7.43
N PRO A 161 8.58 3.94 8.52
CA PRO A 161 8.64 4.46 9.89
C PRO A 161 9.76 5.46 10.15
N SER A 162 10.86 5.36 9.41
CA SER A 162 12.08 6.17 9.58
C SER A 162 12.61 6.75 8.26
N GLY A 163 11.72 7.29 7.46
CA GLY A 163 12.04 8.09 6.26
C GLY A 163 12.25 7.29 5.00
#